data_7f3a888a540bb54acd0467f51bda71f3
#
_entry.id   7f3a888a540bb54acd0467f51bda71f3
#
_cell.length_a   1.000
_cell.length_b   1.000
_cell.length_c   1.000
_cell.angle_alpha   90.00
_cell.angle_beta   90.00
_cell.angle_gamma   90.00
#
_symmetry.space_group_name_H-M   'P 1'
#
loop_
_entity.id
_entity.type
_entity.pdbx_description
1 polymer ?
#
loop_
_entity_poly.entity_id
_entity_poly.type
_entity_poly.pdbx_seq_one_letter_code
_entity_poly.pdbx_strand_id
1 'polypeptide(L)'
;RHFKPMIPDASEPRTGLSMGESCELMAKRWGITRTAQDEIAFESHRHAAAAWNEGFFDDLVVPFAGLQRDDNVRPDSSIEKLAGLRASFDRSASGTLTAGNSTPLTDGASAVLLASENWARTRGLPILGWLSFGKAWAVDFERGSEGLLMAPAYAVPAMLADAKLSLQDFDYYEIHEAFAAQVLCTLAAWESPQYSAHCPQK
;
A
#
# COMPACT_ATOMS: atom_id res chain seq x y z
N ARG A 1 -3.16 -36.27 -24.46
CA ARG A 1 -2.97 -34.88 -23.98
C ARG A 1 -2.07 -34.96 -22.76
N HIS A 2 -0.85 -34.42 -22.86
CA HIS A 2 0.07 -34.37 -21.74
C HIS A 2 -0.36 -33.20 -20.84
N PHE A 3 -0.81 -33.50 -19.64
CA PHE A 3 -1.09 -32.50 -18.61
C PHE A 3 0.28 -32.01 -18.07
N LYS A 4 0.67 -30.79 -18.42
CA LYS A 4 1.83 -30.15 -17.82
C LYS A 4 1.29 -29.20 -16.73
N PRO A 5 1.62 -29.41 -15.44
CA PRO A 5 1.28 -28.44 -14.43
C PRO A 5 2.00 -27.10 -14.75
N MET A 6 1.24 -26.02 -14.81
CA MET A 6 1.83 -24.69 -14.90
C MET A 6 2.35 -24.31 -13.52
N ILE A 7 3.63 -23.96 -13.45
CA ILE A 7 4.21 -23.36 -12.25
C ILE A 7 3.61 -21.96 -12.14
N PRO A 8 3.03 -21.58 -10.97
CA PRO A 8 2.54 -20.22 -10.76
C PRO A 8 3.66 -19.21 -11.01
N ASP A 9 3.37 -18.20 -11.81
CA ASP A 9 4.26 -17.08 -12.05
C ASP A 9 3.79 -15.88 -11.20
N ALA A 10 4.72 -15.00 -10.83
CA ALA A 10 4.43 -13.76 -10.11
C ALA A 10 3.97 -12.61 -11.03
N SER A 11 3.84 -12.88 -12.33
CA SER A 11 3.36 -11.93 -13.33
C SER A 11 1.84 -12.02 -13.54
N GLU A 12 1.22 -10.91 -13.92
CA GLU A 12 -0.17 -10.87 -14.35
C GLU A 12 -0.30 -11.57 -15.70
N PRO A 13 -1.16 -12.61 -15.84
CA PRO A 13 -1.16 -13.49 -17.02
C PRO A 13 -1.49 -12.82 -18.36
N ARG A 14 -2.26 -11.72 -18.35
CA ARG A 14 -2.68 -11.00 -19.57
C ARG A 14 -1.64 -10.04 -20.08
N THR A 15 -0.93 -9.38 -19.17
CA THR A 15 0.11 -8.39 -19.50
C THR A 15 1.51 -8.98 -19.48
N GLY A 16 1.72 -10.09 -18.77
CA GLY A 16 3.03 -10.67 -18.53
C GLY A 16 3.92 -9.85 -17.60
N LEU A 17 3.39 -8.78 -16.99
CA LEU A 17 4.13 -7.89 -16.12
C LEU A 17 3.98 -8.30 -14.66
N SER A 18 5.05 -8.19 -13.90
CA SER A 18 5.01 -8.25 -12.44
C SER A 18 4.32 -7.01 -11.86
N MET A 19 3.94 -7.07 -10.57
CA MET A 19 3.36 -5.92 -9.88
C MET A 19 4.31 -4.71 -9.89
N GLY A 20 5.62 -4.94 -9.72
CA GLY A 20 6.62 -3.88 -9.75
C GLY A 20 6.80 -3.27 -11.13
N GLU A 21 6.81 -4.06 -12.20
CA GLU A 21 6.85 -3.54 -13.58
C GLU A 21 5.57 -2.74 -13.91
N SER A 22 4.41 -3.22 -13.46
CA SER A 22 3.15 -2.48 -13.59
C SER A 22 3.20 -1.14 -12.82
N CYS A 23 3.76 -1.14 -11.63
CA CYS A 23 3.94 0.07 -10.83
C CYS A 23 4.95 1.04 -11.45
N GLU A 24 6.04 0.55 -12.03
CA GLU A 24 7.01 1.38 -12.76
C GLU A 24 6.35 2.12 -13.95
N LEU A 25 5.47 1.45 -14.70
CA LEU A 25 4.69 2.09 -15.76
C LEU A 25 3.75 3.17 -15.21
N MET A 26 3.11 2.91 -14.06
CA MET A 26 2.27 3.90 -13.38
C MET A 26 3.09 5.11 -12.92
N ALA A 27 4.23 4.89 -12.28
CA ALA A 27 5.11 5.96 -11.82
C ALA A 27 5.48 6.91 -12.96
N LYS A 28 5.87 6.35 -14.12
CA LYS A 28 6.18 7.13 -15.33
C LYS A 28 4.98 7.90 -15.88
N ARG A 29 3.82 7.25 -15.94
CA ARG A 29 2.58 7.87 -16.43
C ARG A 29 2.12 9.04 -15.57
N TRP A 30 2.24 8.92 -14.27
CA TRP A 30 1.86 9.94 -13.29
C TRP A 30 2.98 10.95 -12.99
N GLY A 31 4.15 10.80 -13.62
CA GLY A 31 5.30 11.68 -13.40
C GLY A 31 5.88 11.62 -12.00
N ILE A 32 5.71 10.47 -11.30
CA ILE A 32 6.24 10.27 -9.95
C ILE A 32 7.75 10.11 -10.03
N THR A 33 8.47 11.02 -9.39
CA THR A 33 9.93 11.02 -9.41
C THR A 33 10.53 9.96 -8.49
N ARG A 34 11.75 9.54 -8.77
CA ARG A 34 12.53 8.66 -7.90
C ARG A 34 12.73 9.29 -6.51
N THR A 35 13.03 10.57 -6.45
CA THR A 35 13.25 11.29 -5.19
C THR A 35 12.02 11.24 -4.28
N ALA A 36 10.83 11.53 -4.83
CA ALA A 36 9.59 11.47 -4.05
C ALA A 36 9.30 10.05 -3.51
N GLN A 37 9.62 9.01 -4.30
CA GLN A 37 9.49 7.63 -3.84
C GLN A 37 10.47 7.29 -2.69
N ASP A 38 11.72 7.73 -2.80
CA ASP A 38 12.73 7.50 -1.79
C ASP A 38 12.41 8.27 -0.48
N GLU A 39 11.81 9.46 -0.57
CA GLU A 39 11.30 10.23 0.57
C GLU A 39 10.22 9.47 1.34
N ILE A 40 9.21 8.92 0.65
CA ILE A 40 8.17 8.08 1.28
C ILE A 40 8.82 6.88 1.98
N ALA A 41 9.72 6.16 1.31
CA ALA A 41 10.37 5.00 1.89
C ALA A 41 11.23 5.35 3.11
N PHE A 42 11.95 6.46 3.06
CA PHE A 42 12.74 6.96 4.19
C PHE A 42 11.86 7.28 5.40
N GLU A 43 10.78 8.03 5.21
CA GLU A 43 9.85 8.39 6.28
C GLU A 43 9.14 7.16 6.86
N SER A 44 8.74 6.19 6.03
CA SER A 44 8.15 4.92 6.48
C SER A 44 9.11 4.17 7.43
N HIS A 45 10.37 4.00 7.05
CA HIS A 45 11.36 3.37 7.91
C HIS A 45 11.63 4.17 9.19
N ARG A 46 11.70 5.50 9.11
CA ARG A 46 11.93 6.39 10.24
C ARG A 46 10.78 6.28 11.26
N HIS A 47 9.53 6.34 10.79
CA HIS A 47 8.35 6.22 11.65
C HIS A 47 8.23 4.82 12.27
N ALA A 48 8.45 3.76 11.50
CA ALA A 48 8.43 2.40 12.02
C ALA A 48 9.50 2.18 13.10
N ALA A 49 10.73 2.69 12.87
CA ALA A 49 11.81 2.60 13.85
C ALA A 49 11.48 3.37 15.15
N ALA A 50 10.89 4.57 15.04
CA ALA A 50 10.45 5.34 16.20
C ALA A 50 9.36 4.60 16.98
N ALA A 51 8.32 4.08 16.30
CA ALA A 51 7.24 3.33 16.93
C ALA A 51 7.74 2.09 17.70
N TRP A 52 8.70 1.35 17.12
CA TRP A 52 9.35 0.23 17.83
C TRP A 52 10.13 0.69 19.07
N ASN A 53 10.83 1.81 18.99
CA ASN A 53 11.64 2.32 20.11
C ASN A 53 10.76 2.90 21.24
N GLU A 54 9.59 3.41 20.90
CA GLU A 54 8.60 3.96 21.84
C GLU A 54 7.70 2.88 22.45
N GLY A 55 7.85 1.60 22.05
CA GLY A 55 7.07 0.47 22.58
C GLY A 55 5.66 0.35 22.01
N PHE A 56 5.34 1.07 20.91
CA PHE A 56 4.01 1.04 20.29
C PHE A 56 3.54 -0.37 19.93
N PHE A 57 4.47 -1.24 19.55
CA PHE A 57 4.18 -2.61 19.12
C PHE A 57 4.23 -3.65 20.24
N ASP A 58 4.58 -3.29 21.47
CA ASP A 58 4.83 -4.25 22.55
C ASP A 58 3.62 -5.14 22.87
N ASP A 59 2.42 -4.57 22.82
CA ASP A 59 1.15 -5.29 23.04
C ASP A 59 0.52 -5.84 21.74
N LEU A 60 1.07 -5.51 20.59
CA LEU A 60 0.50 -5.86 19.29
C LEU A 60 1.25 -7.00 18.59
N VAL A 61 2.56 -7.08 18.77
CA VAL A 61 3.41 -8.06 18.09
C VAL A 61 3.68 -9.24 19.00
N VAL A 62 3.32 -10.44 18.53
CA VAL A 62 3.60 -11.69 19.22
C VAL A 62 4.91 -12.27 18.67
N PRO A 63 5.95 -12.45 19.51
CA PRO A 63 7.19 -13.09 19.09
C PRO A 63 6.94 -14.50 18.51
N PHE A 64 7.59 -14.82 17.42
CA PHE A 64 7.43 -16.10 16.75
C PHE A 64 8.74 -16.64 16.19
N ALA A 65 9.05 -17.90 16.39
CA ALA A 65 10.23 -18.60 15.83
C ALA A 65 11.57 -17.88 16.07
N GLY A 66 11.71 -17.18 17.20
CA GLY A 66 12.92 -16.43 17.55
C GLY A 66 12.91 -14.96 17.09
N LEU A 67 11.98 -14.56 16.25
CA LEU A 67 11.78 -13.15 15.91
C LEU A 67 11.02 -12.44 17.03
N GLN A 68 11.53 -11.31 17.46
CA GLN A 68 10.93 -10.46 18.51
C GLN A 68 10.27 -9.21 17.90
N ARG A 69 10.69 -8.81 16.71
CA ARG A 69 10.27 -7.60 16.02
C ARG A 69 10.44 -7.76 14.51
N ASP A 70 9.83 -6.88 13.74
CA ASP A 70 10.05 -6.80 12.29
C ASP A 70 11.52 -6.48 11.99
N ASP A 71 12.18 -7.35 11.22
CA ASP A 71 13.58 -7.21 10.82
C ASP A 71 13.75 -6.50 9.47
N ASN A 72 12.67 -6.13 8.79
CA ASN A 72 12.71 -5.34 7.56
C ASN A 72 12.87 -3.84 7.81
N VAL A 73 12.57 -3.37 9.01
CA VAL A 73 12.77 -1.96 9.35
C VAL A 73 14.25 -1.59 9.29
N ARG A 74 14.57 -0.50 8.61
CA ARG A 74 15.95 0.00 8.43
C ARG A 74 16.13 1.34 9.14
N PRO A 75 16.44 1.33 10.45
CA PRO A 75 16.60 2.57 11.23
C PRO A 75 17.79 3.42 10.76
N ASP A 76 18.73 2.81 10.04
CA ASP A 76 19.91 3.45 9.45
C ASP A 76 19.70 3.89 7.99
N SER A 77 18.46 3.89 7.50
CA SER A 77 18.12 4.38 6.17
C SER A 77 18.43 5.87 6.04
N SER A 78 18.79 6.31 4.83
CA SER A 78 18.93 7.73 4.48
C SER A 78 18.59 7.96 3.01
N ILE A 79 18.27 9.20 2.66
CA ILE A 79 17.97 9.58 1.27
C ILE A 79 19.15 9.27 0.36
N GLU A 80 20.38 9.51 0.81
CA GLU A 80 21.60 9.25 0.03
C GLU A 80 21.79 7.74 -0.22
N LYS A 81 21.52 6.90 0.78
CA LYS A 81 21.58 5.44 0.63
C LYS A 81 20.52 4.95 -0.37
N LEU A 82 19.28 5.45 -0.26
CA LEU A 82 18.19 5.11 -1.16
C LEU A 82 18.51 5.55 -2.59
N ALA A 83 18.96 6.80 -2.78
CA ALA A 83 19.31 7.34 -4.10
C ALA A 83 20.42 6.53 -4.80
N GLY A 84 21.33 5.91 -4.03
CA GLY A 84 22.40 5.04 -4.54
C GLY A 84 21.93 3.67 -5.05
N LEU A 85 20.68 3.27 -4.79
CA LEU A 85 20.17 1.97 -5.21
C LEU A 85 19.84 1.92 -6.70
N ARG A 86 20.09 0.76 -7.30
CA ARG A 86 19.76 0.51 -8.72
C ARG A 86 18.27 0.24 -8.89
N ALA A 87 17.71 0.72 -10.00
CA ALA A 87 16.35 0.37 -10.37
C ALA A 87 16.19 -1.15 -10.57
N SER A 88 15.07 -1.69 -10.07
CA SER A 88 14.82 -3.13 -10.01
C SER A 88 13.92 -3.63 -11.15
N PHE A 89 12.90 -2.88 -11.51
CA PHE A 89 11.86 -3.30 -12.46
C PHE A 89 12.04 -2.73 -13.86
N ASP A 90 12.63 -1.54 -13.99
CA ASP A 90 13.17 -1.04 -15.26
C ASP A 90 14.65 -0.72 -15.09
N ARG A 91 15.50 -1.52 -15.71
CA ARG A 91 16.96 -1.36 -15.62
C ARG A 91 17.54 -0.30 -16.57
N SER A 92 16.70 0.38 -17.31
CA SER A 92 17.13 1.53 -18.15
C SER A 92 17.43 2.75 -17.28
N ALA A 93 17.97 3.80 -17.90
CA ALA A 93 18.23 5.07 -17.23
C ALA A 93 16.93 5.78 -16.73
N SER A 94 15.76 5.33 -17.19
CA SER A 94 14.45 5.87 -16.79
C SER A 94 13.76 5.08 -15.69
N GLY A 95 14.37 4.03 -15.15
CA GLY A 95 13.82 3.25 -14.04
C GLY A 95 13.84 4.02 -12.73
N THR A 96 12.76 3.92 -11.97
CA THR A 96 12.58 4.69 -10.73
C THR A 96 12.37 3.82 -9.49
N LEU A 97 11.72 2.67 -9.62
CA LEU A 97 11.47 1.75 -8.51
C LEU A 97 12.71 0.94 -8.19
N THR A 98 13.05 0.87 -6.91
CA THR A 98 14.20 0.12 -6.37
C THR A 98 13.76 -0.83 -5.27
N ALA A 99 14.68 -1.68 -4.80
CA ALA A 99 14.44 -2.49 -3.61
C ALA A 99 14.22 -1.65 -2.33
N GLY A 100 14.69 -0.38 -2.30
CA GLY A 100 14.55 0.50 -1.14
C GLY A 100 13.21 1.23 -1.07
N ASN A 101 12.51 1.41 -2.19
CA ASN A 101 11.20 2.06 -2.25
C ASN A 101 10.07 1.08 -2.66
N SER A 102 10.32 -0.21 -2.48
CA SER A 102 9.41 -1.32 -2.74
C SER A 102 9.42 -2.28 -1.56
N THR A 103 8.26 -2.86 -1.21
CA THR A 103 8.19 -3.88 -0.17
C THR A 103 8.89 -5.17 -0.60
N PRO A 104 9.64 -5.85 0.28
CA PRO A 104 10.10 -7.20 0.02
C PRO A 104 8.96 -8.21 0.16
N LEU A 105 9.09 -9.38 -0.44
CA LEU A 105 8.24 -10.53 -0.12
C LEU A 105 8.60 -11.04 1.27
N THR A 106 7.62 -11.10 2.17
CA THR A 106 7.81 -11.53 3.57
C THR A 106 6.68 -12.44 4.01
N ASP A 107 6.98 -13.33 4.96
CA ASP A 107 5.97 -14.12 5.65
C ASP A 107 5.46 -13.34 6.85
N GLY A 108 4.16 -13.38 7.09
CA GLY A 108 3.54 -12.71 8.21
C GLY A 108 2.12 -13.20 8.47
N ALA A 109 1.61 -12.94 9.65
CA ALA A 109 0.24 -13.21 10.01
C ALA A 109 -0.30 -12.10 10.92
N SER A 110 -1.55 -11.74 10.71
CA SER A 110 -2.26 -10.82 11.59
C SER A 110 -3.67 -11.34 11.86
N ALA A 111 -4.23 -10.96 13.01
CA ALA A 111 -5.57 -11.35 13.40
C ALA A 111 -6.33 -10.17 14.00
N VAL A 112 -7.60 -10.03 13.62
CA VAL A 112 -8.54 -9.07 14.17
C VAL A 112 -9.82 -9.81 14.55
N LEU A 113 -10.32 -9.58 15.76
CA LEU A 113 -11.60 -10.12 16.19
C LEU A 113 -12.72 -9.14 15.79
N LEU A 114 -13.56 -9.56 14.85
CA LEU A 114 -14.77 -8.83 14.47
C LEU A 114 -15.99 -9.45 15.15
N ALA A 115 -16.84 -8.61 15.73
CA ALA A 115 -18.06 -9.05 16.39
C ALA A 115 -19.15 -8.00 16.29
N SER A 116 -20.42 -8.39 16.52
CA SER A 116 -21.48 -7.42 16.74
C SER A 116 -21.29 -6.71 18.09
N GLU A 117 -21.75 -5.46 18.18
CA GLU A 117 -21.69 -4.67 19.41
C GLU A 117 -22.30 -5.42 20.61
N ASN A 118 -23.49 -5.98 20.42
CA ASN A 118 -24.19 -6.71 21.47
C ASN A 118 -23.38 -7.93 21.97
N TRP A 119 -22.75 -8.67 21.04
CA TRP A 119 -21.93 -9.82 21.41
C TRP A 119 -20.69 -9.40 22.22
N ALA A 120 -20.03 -8.30 21.83
CA ALA A 120 -18.87 -7.78 22.55
C ALA A 120 -19.26 -7.29 23.95
N ARG A 121 -20.33 -6.47 24.05
CA ARG A 121 -20.78 -5.90 25.32
C ARG A 121 -21.24 -6.97 26.32
N THR A 122 -21.99 -7.99 25.87
CA THR A 122 -22.44 -9.08 26.76
C THR A 122 -21.28 -9.92 27.31
N ARG A 123 -20.11 -9.87 26.69
CA ARG A 123 -18.88 -10.56 27.14
C ARG A 123 -17.87 -9.65 27.84
N GLY A 124 -18.22 -8.39 28.04
CA GLY A 124 -17.31 -7.41 28.66
C GLY A 124 -16.04 -7.14 27.87
N LEU A 125 -16.05 -7.38 26.53
CA LEU A 125 -14.89 -7.14 25.69
C LEU A 125 -14.78 -5.66 25.32
N PRO A 126 -13.56 -5.10 25.29
CA PRO A 126 -13.35 -3.74 24.85
C PRO A 126 -13.66 -3.61 23.36
N ILE A 127 -14.37 -2.56 22.99
CA ILE A 127 -14.58 -2.19 21.59
C ILE A 127 -13.51 -1.18 21.22
N LEU A 128 -12.54 -1.59 20.40
CA LEU A 128 -11.39 -0.77 20.03
C LEU A 128 -11.71 0.17 18.85
N GLY A 129 -12.71 -0.18 18.04
CA GLY A 129 -13.13 0.60 16.89
C GLY A 129 -14.36 -0.01 16.21
N TRP A 130 -14.85 0.69 15.20
CA TRP A 130 -16.02 0.29 14.42
C TRP A 130 -15.63 0.14 12.95
N LEU A 131 -16.02 -1.00 12.36
CA LEU A 131 -15.98 -1.15 10.91
C LEU A 131 -17.29 -0.62 10.34
N SER A 132 -17.26 0.59 9.77
CA SER A 132 -18.46 1.30 9.32
C SER A 132 -18.73 1.16 7.83
N PHE A 133 -17.68 1.13 7.00
CA PHE A 133 -17.78 1.12 5.56
C PHE A 133 -16.80 0.15 4.94
N GLY A 134 -17.13 -0.30 3.72
CA GLY A 134 -16.22 -1.10 2.88
C GLY A 134 -16.62 -0.96 1.42
N LYS A 135 -15.64 -0.93 0.52
CA LYS A 135 -15.87 -0.88 -0.93
C LYS A 135 -14.85 -1.76 -1.64
N ALA A 136 -15.31 -2.56 -2.60
CA ALA A 136 -14.46 -3.28 -3.53
C ALA A 136 -14.51 -2.58 -4.89
N TRP A 137 -13.38 -2.57 -5.60
CA TRP A 137 -13.25 -1.95 -6.92
C TRP A 137 -12.25 -2.71 -7.78
N ALA A 138 -12.43 -2.58 -9.10
CA ALA A 138 -11.47 -3.06 -10.09
C ALA A 138 -11.33 -2.04 -11.21
N VAL A 139 -10.19 -2.01 -11.87
CA VAL A 139 -9.90 -1.15 -13.03
C VAL A 139 -9.65 -2.03 -14.26
N ASP A 140 -9.99 -1.51 -15.44
CA ASP A 140 -9.61 -2.13 -16.71
C ASP A 140 -8.15 -1.78 -17.03
N PHE A 141 -7.22 -2.53 -16.44
CA PHE A 141 -5.78 -2.30 -16.61
C PHE A 141 -5.24 -2.84 -17.94
N GLU A 142 -6.00 -3.68 -18.63
CA GLU A 142 -5.60 -4.26 -19.92
C GLU A 142 -5.87 -3.29 -21.08
N ARG A 143 -7.04 -2.66 -21.07
CA ARG A 143 -7.51 -1.78 -22.16
C ARG A 143 -7.54 -0.31 -21.76
N GLY A 144 -7.66 -0.06 -20.46
CA GLY A 144 -7.71 1.29 -19.90
C GLY A 144 -6.35 1.98 -19.85
N SER A 145 -6.40 3.26 -19.56
CA SER A 145 -5.22 4.09 -19.34
C SER A 145 -4.73 4.06 -17.89
N GLU A 146 -5.54 3.51 -16.99
CA GLU A 146 -5.18 3.35 -15.58
C GLU A 146 -4.21 2.19 -15.40
N GLY A 147 -3.34 2.29 -14.43
CA GLY A 147 -2.45 1.19 -14.06
C GLY A 147 -3.18 0.12 -13.25
N LEU A 148 -2.64 -1.10 -13.25
CA LEU A 148 -3.16 -2.25 -12.52
C LEU A 148 -3.47 -1.96 -11.03
N LEU A 149 -2.69 -1.08 -10.39
CA LEU A 149 -2.76 -0.81 -8.95
C LEU A 149 -3.62 0.43 -8.60
N MET A 150 -4.36 1.00 -9.58
CA MET A 150 -5.12 2.24 -9.39
C MET A 150 -6.55 2.06 -8.86
N ALA A 151 -6.98 0.85 -8.55
CA ALA A 151 -8.32 0.61 -8.00
C ALA A 151 -8.66 1.46 -6.75
N PRO A 152 -7.74 1.72 -5.79
CA PRO A 152 -8.01 2.59 -4.64
C PRO A 152 -8.36 4.03 -5.02
N ALA A 153 -7.86 4.54 -6.15
CA ALA A 153 -8.18 5.87 -6.65
C ALA A 153 -9.68 6.05 -6.98
N TYR A 154 -10.38 4.95 -7.22
CA TYR A 154 -11.83 4.93 -7.47
C TYR A 154 -12.63 4.43 -6.27
N ALA A 155 -12.13 3.39 -5.60
CA ALA A 155 -12.84 2.76 -4.48
C ALA A 155 -13.09 3.73 -3.33
N VAL A 156 -12.06 4.51 -2.96
CA VAL A 156 -12.16 5.45 -1.83
C VAL A 156 -13.14 6.58 -2.13
N PRO A 157 -13.06 7.34 -3.24
CA PRO A 157 -14.06 8.35 -3.57
C PRO A 157 -15.48 7.79 -3.64
N ALA A 158 -15.67 6.61 -4.23
CA ALA A 158 -16.99 5.99 -4.30
C ALA A 158 -17.54 5.60 -2.92
N MET A 159 -16.69 5.07 -2.04
CA MET A 159 -17.06 4.76 -0.66
C MET A 159 -17.42 6.03 0.13
N LEU A 160 -16.65 7.09 -0.02
CA LEU A 160 -16.91 8.37 0.66
C LEU A 160 -18.21 9.01 0.18
N ALA A 161 -18.49 8.94 -1.14
CA ALA A 161 -19.76 9.42 -1.69
C ALA A 161 -20.95 8.65 -1.11
N ASP A 162 -20.89 7.30 -1.04
CA ASP A 162 -21.95 6.47 -0.43
C ASP A 162 -22.15 6.82 1.04
N ALA A 163 -21.06 7.11 1.77
CA ALA A 163 -21.07 7.45 3.19
C ALA A 163 -21.43 8.93 3.45
N LYS A 164 -21.47 9.79 2.42
CA LYS A 164 -21.61 11.25 2.52
C LYS A 164 -20.50 11.89 3.35
N LEU A 165 -19.30 11.40 3.20
CA LEU A 165 -18.08 11.88 3.84
C LEU A 165 -17.11 12.42 2.79
N SER A 166 -16.14 13.20 3.24
CA SER A 166 -14.99 13.69 2.46
C SER A 166 -13.69 13.15 3.04
N LEU A 167 -12.59 13.29 2.32
CA LEU A 167 -11.25 12.92 2.83
C LEU A 167 -10.91 13.67 4.13
N GLN A 168 -11.36 14.91 4.27
CA GLN A 168 -11.09 15.76 5.44
C GLN A 168 -11.88 15.37 6.71
N ASP A 169 -12.78 14.39 6.62
CA ASP A 169 -13.52 13.88 7.78
C ASP A 169 -12.75 12.81 8.57
N PHE A 170 -11.53 12.47 8.15
CA PHE A 170 -10.69 11.45 8.78
C PHE A 170 -9.41 12.07 9.35
N ASP A 171 -9.00 11.58 10.51
CA ASP A 171 -7.75 11.98 11.18
C ASP A 171 -6.54 11.18 10.70
N TYR A 172 -6.75 9.93 10.23
CA TYR A 172 -5.71 9.00 9.84
C TYR A 172 -6.07 8.26 8.56
N TYR A 173 -5.03 7.93 7.79
CA TYR A 173 -5.09 7.11 6.58
C TYR A 173 -4.04 6.02 6.67
N GLU A 174 -4.48 4.78 6.47
CA GLU A 174 -3.59 3.64 6.32
C GLU A 174 -3.61 3.21 4.86
N ILE A 175 -2.50 3.37 4.16
CA ILE A 175 -2.33 2.99 2.76
C ILE A 175 -1.22 1.95 2.70
N HIS A 176 -1.49 0.78 2.14
CA HIS A 176 -0.49 -0.25 1.99
C HIS A 176 0.63 0.20 1.04
N GLU A 177 1.85 0.30 1.58
CA GLU A 177 3.04 0.81 0.90
C GLU A 177 3.78 -0.31 0.14
N ALA A 178 3.07 -1.10 -0.69
CA ALA A 178 3.75 -2.11 -1.50
C ALA A 178 4.85 -1.50 -2.39
N PHE A 179 4.57 -0.30 -2.91
CA PHE A 179 5.51 0.56 -3.64
C PHE A 179 5.22 2.00 -3.28
N ALA A 180 6.24 2.77 -2.92
CA ALA A 180 6.08 4.21 -2.66
C ALA A 180 5.44 4.94 -3.85
N ALA A 181 5.80 4.54 -5.07
CA ALA A 181 5.19 5.09 -6.29
C ALA A 181 3.68 4.87 -6.36
N GLN A 182 3.16 3.71 -5.93
CA GLN A 182 1.73 3.42 -5.96
C GLN A 182 0.98 4.33 -4.97
N VAL A 183 1.51 4.56 -3.78
CA VAL A 183 0.94 5.50 -2.82
C VAL A 183 0.85 6.90 -3.43
N LEU A 184 1.95 7.40 -3.99
CA LEU A 184 2.01 8.72 -4.63
C LEU A 184 1.07 8.84 -5.82
N CYS A 185 0.95 7.80 -6.66
CA CYS A 185 -0.03 7.79 -7.76
C CYS A 185 -1.47 7.89 -7.23
N THR A 186 -1.79 7.18 -6.14
CA THR A 186 -3.12 7.22 -5.53
C THR A 186 -3.44 8.60 -4.95
N LEU A 187 -2.49 9.20 -4.23
CA LEU A 187 -2.64 10.56 -3.69
C LEU A 187 -2.80 11.60 -4.80
N ALA A 188 -1.96 11.54 -5.84
CA ALA A 188 -2.07 12.42 -6.99
C ALA A 188 -3.42 12.26 -7.74
N ALA A 189 -3.96 11.03 -7.79
CA ALA A 189 -5.27 10.78 -8.36
C ALA A 189 -6.38 11.46 -7.54
N TRP A 190 -6.33 11.40 -6.22
CA TRP A 190 -7.33 12.06 -5.36
C TRP A 190 -7.28 13.58 -5.43
N GLU A 191 -6.14 14.16 -5.78
CA GLU A 191 -5.99 15.60 -6.06
C GLU A 191 -6.43 15.98 -7.48
N SER A 192 -6.53 15.01 -8.38
CA SER A 192 -6.89 15.25 -9.79
C SER A 192 -8.40 15.48 -9.93
N PRO A 193 -8.84 16.52 -10.67
CA PRO A 193 -10.27 16.77 -10.93
C PRO A 193 -11.01 15.57 -11.54
N GLN A 194 -10.34 14.74 -12.32
CA GLN A 194 -10.92 13.56 -12.96
C GLN A 194 -11.41 12.54 -11.93
N TYR A 195 -10.68 12.36 -10.83
CA TYR A 195 -11.01 11.40 -9.77
C TYR A 195 -11.76 12.06 -8.61
N SER A 196 -11.44 13.31 -8.30
CA SER A 196 -12.09 14.07 -7.22
C SER A 196 -13.54 14.46 -7.56
N ALA A 197 -13.94 14.46 -8.84
CA ALA A 197 -15.34 14.64 -9.23
C ALA A 197 -16.29 13.59 -8.61
N HIS A 198 -15.75 12.45 -8.18
CA HIS A 198 -16.47 11.41 -7.46
C HIS A 198 -16.31 11.51 -5.93
N CYS A 199 -15.54 12.48 -5.45
CA CYS A 199 -15.34 12.76 -4.03
C CYS A 199 -16.20 13.97 -3.64
N PRO A 200 -17.14 13.87 -2.69
CA PRO A 200 -17.87 15.03 -2.20
C PRO A 200 -16.85 16.03 -1.64
N GLN A 201 -16.77 17.20 -2.25
CA GLN A 201 -16.05 18.32 -1.67
C GLN A 201 -17.01 19.05 -0.72
N LYS A 202 -16.52 19.39 0.48
CA LYS A 202 -17.24 20.29 1.40
C LYS A 202 -17.14 21.71 0.91
#